data_4661970cd6053dcc9c319b6d9f02f47d
#
_entry.id   4661970cd6053dcc9c319b6d9f02f47d
#
_cell.length_a   1.000
_cell.length_b   1.000
_cell.length_c   1.000
_cell.angle_alpha   90.00
_cell.angle_beta   90.00
_cell.angle_gamma   90.00
#
_symmetry.space_group_name_H-M   'P 1'
#
loop_
_entity.id
_entity.type
_entity.pdbx_description
1 polymer ?
#
loop_
_entity_poly.entity_id
_entity_poly.type
_entity_poly.pdbx_seq_one_letter_code
_entity_poly.pdbx_strand_id
1 'polypeptide(L)'
;MEAGQIPMVPVLYNLYKPTRFGKYVPMGNELELLRVAIEEGLPFLMEGEKGIGKTMAVTEVCAQDDISLVSYSCSTGTTLGDIIGREHLYNNNSVFKLGVLPTAIEVANHFGKAVLYLDELNALDPEIQKMLNPVIDDRRSLIVNNKLFQLDEGVKFTIIATQNPSYYAGVNPLNEDLRSRFIGLEVEYPTTKQIASVIDWTDVPKKLVQQPLLSLAIDTLAMKKDDKVDYVISIRDIALFTKCYRAFLKNDKLKAKALENAITSAILIKYADATEREVIRARAQDTFGVNV
;
A
#
# COMPACT_ATOMS: atom_id res chain seq x y z
N MET A 1 -10.68 -36.57 16.66
CA MET A 1 -11.40 -35.43 16.03
C MET A 1 -12.80 -35.47 16.57
N GLU A 2 -13.25 -34.44 17.23
CA GLU A 2 -14.64 -34.32 17.68
C GLU A 2 -15.56 -34.34 16.46
N ALA A 3 -16.65 -35.13 16.57
CA ALA A 3 -17.60 -35.32 15.47
C ALA A 3 -18.24 -33.98 15.09
N GLY A 4 -17.95 -33.46 13.87
CA GLY A 4 -18.54 -32.27 13.29
C GLY A 4 -17.58 -31.13 13.02
N GLN A 5 -16.29 -31.21 13.34
CA GLN A 5 -15.32 -30.13 13.06
C GLN A 5 -14.77 -30.27 11.64
N ILE A 6 -14.97 -29.20 10.83
CA ILE A 6 -14.45 -29.16 9.48
C ILE A 6 -12.91 -28.95 9.54
N PRO A 7 -12.10 -29.79 8.87
CA PRO A 7 -10.66 -29.66 8.93
C PRO A 7 -10.18 -28.31 8.34
N MET A 8 -9.21 -27.71 9.00
CA MET A 8 -8.60 -26.45 8.53
C MET A 8 -7.47 -26.71 7.53
N VAL A 9 -7.37 -25.85 6.53
CA VAL A 9 -6.21 -25.84 5.62
C VAL A 9 -4.98 -25.35 6.40
N PRO A 10 -3.85 -26.10 6.39
CA PRO A 10 -2.63 -25.69 7.09
C PRO A 10 -2.08 -24.34 6.60
N VAL A 11 -1.56 -23.54 7.54
CA VAL A 11 -0.86 -22.30 7.22
C VAL A 11 0.52 -22.60 6.63
N LEU A 12 0.85 -22.02 5.50
CA LEU A 12 2.15 -22.17 4.85
C LEU A 12 3.09 -21.05 5.33
N TYR A 13 3.68 -21.20 6.51
CA TYR A 13 4.47 -20.18 7.21
C TYR A 13 5.60 -19.55 6.37
N ASN A 14 6.24 -20.33 5.51
CA ASN A 14 7.33 -19.82 4.64
C ASN A 14 6.90 -18.70 3.68
N LEU A 15 5.60 -18.56 3.38
CA LEU A 15 5.07 -17.49 2.53
C LEU A 15 5.10 -16.13 3.22
N TYR A 16 5.24 -16.09 4.54
CA TYR A 16 5.17 -14.87 5.35
C TYR A 16 6.53 -14.36 5.81
N LYS A 17 7.61 -14.96 5.33
CA LYS A 17 8.95 -14.43 5.57
C LYS A 17 9.11 -13.10 4.84
N PRO A 18 9.72 -12.09 5.48
CA PRO A 18 9.87 -10.78 4.87
C PRO A 18 10.77 -10.84 3.64
N THR A 19 10.37 -10.11 2.60
CA THR A 19 11.12 -10.00 1.35
C THR A 19 11.32 -8.53 1.02
N ARG A 20 12.56 -8.12 0.70
CA ARG A 20 12.84 -6.77 0.22
C ARG A 20 12.35 -6.58 -1.20
N PHE A 21 11.62 -5.49 -1.42
CA PHE A 21 11.18 -5.05 -2.73
C PHE A 21 11.84 -3.71 -3.11
N GLY A 22 13.08 -3.76 -3.58
CA GLY A 22 13.80 -2.57 -4.00
C GLY A 22 14.48 -1.81 -2.84
N LYS A 23 14.87 -0.56 -3.10
CA LYS A 23 15.51 0.32 -2.12
C LYS A 23 14.48 1.33 -1.61
N TYR A 24 14.21 1.31 -0.32
CA TYR A 24 13.46 2.37 0.35
C TYR A 24 14.41 3.48 0.82
N VAL A 25 13.98 4.73 0.64
CA VAL A 25 14.68 5.90 1.18
C VAL A 25 13.71 6.61 2.13
N PRO A 26 14.02 6.68 3.43
CA PRO A 26 13.16 7.34 4.41
C PRO A 26 12.91 8.80 4.06
N MET A 27 11.67 9.25 4.23
CA MET A 27 11.24 10.62 4.00
C MET A 27 11.27 11.46 5.29
N GLY A 28 11.24 10.79 6.44
CA GLY A 28 11.26 11.34 7.78
C GLY A 28 11.64 10.28 8.80
N ASN A 29 10.87 10.18 9.85
CA ASN A 29 11.06 9.23 10.96
C ASN A 29 10.11 8.03 10.93
N GLU A 30 9.45 7.79 9.76
CA GLU A 30 8.42 6.76 9.62
C GLU A 30 8.92 5.36 9.95
N LEU A 31 10.18 5.03 9.62
CA LEU A 31 10.75 3.71 9.94
C LEU A 31 10.93 3.52 11.45
N GLU A 32 11.34 4.56 12.16
CA GLU A 32 11.49 4.51 13.61
C GLU A 32 10.15 4.41 14.32
N LEU A 33 9.15 5.17 13.86
CA LEU A 33 7.79 5.07 14.39
C LEU A 33 7.19 3.67 14.18
N LEU A 34 7.40 3.10 13.00
CA LEU A 34 6.98 1.72 12.70
C LEU A 34 7.67 0.70 13.63
N ARG A 35 8.98 0.84 13.89
CA ARG A 35 9.71 -0.03 14.81
C ARG A 35 9.14 0.05 16.23
N VAL A 36 8.92 1.27 16.73
CA VAL A 36 8.30 1.47 18.05
C VAL A 36 6.92 0.82 18.10
N ALA A 37 6.07 1.05 17.09
CA ALA A 37 4.74 0.44 17.03
C ALA A 37 4.81 -1.10 17.05
N ILE A 38 5.75 -1.70 16.33
CA ILE A 38 5.92 -3.15 16.26
C ILE A 38 6.45 -3.71 17.61
N GLU A 39 7.42 -3.04 18.23
CA GLU A 39 8.02 -3.49 19.50
C GLU A 39 7.00 -3.41 20.65
N GLU A 40 6.18 -2.37 20.68
CA GLU A 40 5.17 -2.14 21.72
C GLU A 40 3.81 -2.78 21.40
N GLY A 41 3.66 -3.40 20.21
CA GLY A 41 2.40 -4.00 19.77
C GLY A 41 1.27 -2.99 19.55
N LEU A 42 1.62 -1.74 19.19
CA LEU A 42 0.66 -0.65 19.00
C LEU A 42 0.11 -0.69 17.57
N PRO A 43 -1.20 -0.70 17.38
CA PRO A 43 -1.80 -0.57 16.05
C PRO A 43 -1.41 0.77 15.40
N PHE A 44 -0.97 0.73 14.15
CA PHE A 44 -0.41 1.90 13.48
C PHE A 44 -1.09 2.19 12.14
N LEU A 45 -1.54 3.43 11.95
CA LEU A 45 -2.21 3.88 10.73
C LEU A 45 -1.35 4.91 9.99
N MET A 46 -1.06 4.65 8.73
CA MET A 46 -0.39 5.61 7.84
C MET A 46 -1.40 6.21 6.87
N GLU A 47 -1.57 7.51 6.90
CA GLU A 47 -2.39 8.25 5.94
C GLU A 47 -1.52 9.03 4.97
N GLY A 48 -1.87 9.09 3.69
CA GLY A 48 -1.14 9.87 2.69
C GLY A 48 -1.46 9.45 1.27
N GLU A 49 -0.94 10.19 0.31
CA GLU A 49 -1.16 10.02 -1.13
C GLU A 49 -0.82 8.62 -1.63
N LYS A 50 -1.46 8.20 -2.73
CA LYS A 50 -1.13 6.93 -3.40
C LYS A 50 0.29 6.98 -3.98
N GLY A 51 1.01 5.85 -3.88
CA GLY A 51 2.32 5.68 -4.54
C GLY A 51 3.48 6.47 -3.93
N ILE A 52 3.35 7.02 -2.70
CA ILE A 52 4.43 7.71 -1.99
C ILE A 52 5.34 6.77 -1.17
N GLY A 53 5.05 5.46 -1.15
CA GLY A 53 5.93 4.46 -0.54
C GLY A 53 5.49 3.91 0.81
N LYS A 54 4.24 4.13 1.27
CA LYS A 54 3.72 3.60 2.55
C LYS A 54 3.96 2.09 2.71
N THR A 55 3.54 1.29 1.72
CA THR A 55 3.75 -0.17 1.70
C THR A 55 5.24 -0.55 1.73
N MET A 56 6.08 0.23 1.03
CA MET A 56 7.52 -0.02 1.01
C MET A 56 8.17 0.25 2.37
N ALA A 57 7.72 1.27 3.11
CA ALA A 57 8.22 1.56 4.45
C ALA A 57 7.99 0.38 5.41
N VAL A 58 6.77 -0.17 5.43
CA VAL A 58 6.42 -1.34 6.25
C VAL A 58 7.24 -2.56 5.86
N THR A 59 7.31 -2.84 4.55
CA THR A 59 8.09 -3.98 4.03
C THR A 59 9.58 -3.84 4.35
N GLU A 60 10.14 -2.62 4.27
CA GLU A 60 11.55 -2.36 4.58
C GLU A 60 11.86 -2.63 6.05
N VAL A 61 11.03 -2.14 6.99
CA VAL A 61 11.21 -2.42 8.42
C VAL A 61 11.13 -3.92 8.69
N CYS A 62 10.09 -4.59 8.18
CA CYS A 62 9.94 -6.03 8.37
C CYS A 62 11.13 -6.83 7.82
N ALA A 63 11.67 -6.41 6.65
CA ALA A 63 12.82 -7.08 6.05
C ALA A 63 14.15 -6.79 6.74
N GLN A 64 14.33 -5.57 7.29
CA GLN A 64 15.54 -5.22 8.05
C GLN A 64 15.62 -5.95 9.38
N ASP A 65 14.48 -6.09 10.05
CA ASP A 65 14.40 -6.58 11.43
C ASP A 65 13.92 -8.06 11.49
N ASP A 66 13.89 -8.75 10.34
CA ASP A 66 13.46 -10.17 10.17
C ASP A 66 12.09 -10.46 10.79
N ILE A 67 11.11 -9.59 10.54
CA ILE A 67 9.76 -9.69 11.09
C ILE A 67 8.84 -10.31 10.06
N SER A 68 8.10 -11.35 10.42
CA SER A 68 7.10 -11.98 9.54
C SER A 68 6.00 -11.00 9.17
N LEU A 69 5.65 -10.98 7.87
CA LEU A 69 4.70 -10.02 7.30
C LEU A 69 3.54 -10.72 6.62
N VAL A 70 2.36 -10.57 7.19
CA VAL A 70 1.10 -10.98 6.55
C VAL A 70 0.47 -9.76 5.91
N SER A 71 0.46 -9.69 4.59
CA SER A 71 -0.04 -8.52 3.85
C SER A 71 -1.38 -8.83 3.19
N TYR A 72 -2.31 -7.88 3.26
CA TYR A 72 -3.58 -7.94 2.58
C TYR A 72 -3.95 -6.57 2.00
N SER A 73 -4.32 -6.53 0.73
CA SER A 73 -4.81 -5.31 0.08
C SER A 73 -6.33 -5.30 0.16
N CYS A 74 -6.86 -4.36 0.92
CA CYS A 74 -8.29 -4.18 1.11
C CYS A 74 -8.93 -3.55 -0.14
N SER A 75 -10.18 -3.90 -0.39
CA SER A 75 -10.97 -3.35 -1.50
C SER A 75 -12.45 -3.37 -1.13
N THR A 76 -13.27 -2.68 -1.90
CA THR A 76 -14.74 -2.73 -1.77
C THR A 76 -15.33 -4.12 -2.02
N GLY A 77 -14.56 -5.01 -2.67
CA GLY A 77 -14.94 -6.42 -2.87
C GLY A 77 -14.45 -7.37 -1.77
N THR A 78 -13.74 -6.87 -0.76
CA THR A 78 -13.28 -7.69 0.36
C THR A 78 -14.46 -8.20 1.17
N THR A 79 -14.49 -9.50 1.40
CA THR A 79 -15.58 -10.17 2.13
C THR A 79 -15.16 -10.54 3.54
N LEU A 80 -16.15 -10.81 4.40
CA LEU A 80 -15.89 -11.36 5.74
C LEU A 80 -15.08 -12.66 5.65
N GLY A 81 -15.33 -13.50 4.63
CA GLY A 81 -14.58 -14.73 4.39
C GLY A 81 -13.10 -14.52 4.10
N ASP A 82 -12.71 -13.39 3.53
CA ASP A 82 -11.31 -13.06 3.27
C ASP A 82 -10.59 -12.63 4.56
N ILE A 83 -11.31 -11.99 5.48
CA ILE A 83 -10.77 -11.52 6.76
C ILE A 83 -10.74 -12.64 7.81
N ILE A 84 -11.85 -13.35 7.98
CA ILE A 84 -12.03 -14.37 9.03
C ILE A 84 -11.74 -15.78 8.53
N GLY A 85 -12.27 -16.12 7.35
CA GLY A 85 -12.17 -17.42 6.73
C GLY A 85 -13.50 -17.94 6.21
N ARG A 86 -13.43 -18.98 5.41
CA ARG A 86 -14.61 -19.58 4.77
C ARG A 86 -14.41 -21.07 4.48
N GLU A 87 -15.52 -21.77 4.37
CA GLU A 87 -15.52 -23.16 3.93
C GLU A 87 -15.28 -23.27 2.42
N HIS A 88 -14.53 -24.26 2.05
CA HIS A 88 -14.30 -24.66 0.67
C HIS A 88 -14.54 -26.16 0.50
N LEU A 89 -15.05 -26.55 -0.64
CA LEU A 89 -15.10 -27.96 -1.04
C LEU A 89 -13.78 -28.32 -1.74
N TYR A 90 -13.09 -29.31 -1.19
CA TYR A 90 -11.89 -29.88 -1.76
C TYR A 90 -12.00 -31.40 -1.80
N ASN A 91 -11.96 -32.01 -2.99
CA ASN A 91 -12.12 -33.45 -3.20
C ASN A 91 -13.36 -34.04 -2.49
N ASN A 92 -14.52 -33.39 -2.67
CA ASN A 92 -15.81 -33.73 -2.03
C ASN A 92 -15.83 -33.67 -0.49
N ASN A 93 -14.81 -33.09 0.14
CA ASN A 93 -14.76 -32.80 1.56
C ASN A 93 -14.82 -31.31 1.82
N SER A 94 -15.55 -30.87 2.84
CA SER A 94 -15.47 -29.51 3.34
C SER A 94 -14.16 -29.28 4.06
N VAL A 95 -13.44 -28.22 3.73
CA VAL A 95 -12.26 -27.72 4.43
C VAL A 95 -12.46 -26.26 4.77
N PHE A 96 -11.99 -25.82 5.94
CA PHE A 96 -12.03 -24.42 6.32
C PHE A 96 -10.70 -23.74 6.00
N LYS A 97 -10.74 -22.72 5.13
CA LYS A 97 -9.59 -21.89 4.83
C LYS A 97 -9.63 -20.64 5.71
N LEU A 98 -8.58 -20.44 6.50
CA LEU A 98 -8.41 -19.26 7.33
C LEU A 98 -8.35 -17.99 6.48
N GLY A 99 -9.00 -16.94 6.96
CA GLY A 99 -8.83 -15.59 6.46
C GLY A 99 -7.52 -14.96 6.95
N VAL A 100 -7.28 -13.73 6.54
CA VAL A 100 -6.01 -13.05 6.83
C VAL A 100 -5.77 -12.83 8.32
N LEU A 101 -6.83 -12.55 9.09
CA LEU A 101 -6.72 -12.21 10.51
C LEU A 101 -6.30 -13.41 11.39
N PRO A 102 -7.00 -14.57 11.37
CA PRO A 102 -6.53 -15.74 12.09
C PRO A 102 -5.21 -16.30 11.55
N THR A 103 -4.93 -16.14 10.24
CA THR A 103 -3.63 -16.50 9.67
C THR A 103 -2.51 -15.67 10.28
N ALA A 104 -2.71 -14.36 10.48
CA ALA A 104 -1.71 -13.47 11.06
C ALA A 104 -1.41 -13.83 12.53
N ILE A 105 -2.41 -14.26 13.31
CA ILE A 105 -2.23 -14.75 14.68
C ILE A 105 -1.39 -16.04 14.68
N GLU A 106 -1.73 -17.02 13.82
CA GLU A 106 -0.96 -18.26 13.70
C GLU A 106 0.49 -18.00 13.29
N VAL A 107 0.73 -17.07 12.35
CA VAL A 107 2.07 -16.66 11.93
C VAL A 107 2.83 -15.99 13.07
N ALA A 108 2.18 -15.11 13.84
CA ALA A 108 2.78 -14.45 14.98
C ALA A 108 3.20 -15.45 16.07
N ASN A 109 2.31 -16.39 16.42
CA ASN A 109 2.61 -17.44 17.40
C ASN A 109 3.74 -18.36 16.93
N HIS A 110 3.78 -18.69 15.63
CA HIS A 110 4.82 -19.55 15.07
C HIS A 110 6.23 -18.91 15.09
N PHE A 111 6.33 -17.62 14.77
CA PHE A 111 7.62 -16.93 14.67
C PHE A 111 7.97 -16.07 15.90
N GLY A 112 7.04 -15.91 16.85
CA GLY A 112 7.17 -15.06 18.02
C GLY A 112 7.01 -13.56 17.74
N LYS A 113 7.03 -13.14 16.47
CA LYS A 113 6.86 -11.76 16.04
C LYS A 113 6.29 -11.68 14.63
N ALA A 114 5.22 -10.91 14.44
CA ALA A 114 4.64 -10.67 13.12
C ALA A 114 3.92 -9.33 13.02
N VAL A 115 3.79 -8.85 11.79
CA VAL A 115 2.96 -7.71 11.39
C VAL A 115 1.84 -8.20 10.48
N LEU A 116 0.59 -7.80 10.78
CA LEU A 116 -0.50 -7.82 9.82
C LEU A 116 -0.55 -6.45 9.14
N TYR A 117 -0.26 -6.41 7.85
CA TYR A 117 -0.33 -5.20 7.05
C TYR A 117 -1.62 -5.18 6.22
N LEU A 118 -2.44 -4.14 6.45
CA LEU A 118 -3.70 -3.91 5.74
C LEU A 118 -3.56 -2.67 4.84
N ASP A 119 -3.38 -2.88 3.56
CA ASP A 119 -3.29 -1.78 2.59
C ASP A 119 -4.68 -1.28 2.21
N GLU A 120 -4.86 0.03 2.15
CA GLU A 120 -6.15 0.69 1.87
C GLU A 120 -7.29 0.26 2.82
N LEU A 121 -7.04 0.26 4.14
CA LEU A 121 -8.00 -0.19 5.18
C LEU A 121 -9.39 0.47 5.03
N ASN A 122 -9.42 1.74 4.64
CA ASN A 122 -10.64 2.50 4.42
C ASN A 122 -11.44 2.11 3.16
N ALA A 123 -10.97 1.13 2.38
CA ALA A 123 -11.76 0.48 1.34
C ALA A 123 -12.70 -0.61 1.86
N LEU A 124 -12.50 -1.07 3.11
CA LEU A 124 -13.37 -2.08 3.73
C LEU A 124 -14.74 -1.50 4.11
N ASP A 125 -15.75 -2.33 3.97
CA ASP A 125 -17.06 -2.02 4.53
C ASP A 125 -16.99 -1.84 6.06
N PRO A 126 -17.77 -0.89 6.63
CA PRO A 126 -17.76 -0.60 8.07
C PRO A 126 -18.02 -1.80 8.97
N GLU A 127 -18.81 -2.78 8.52
CA GLU A 127 -19.06 -4.03 9.28
C GLU A 127 -17.83 -4.93 9.34
N ILE A 128 -17.07 -5.00 8.24
CA ILE A 128 -15.82 -5.77 8.18
C ILE A 128 -14.73 -5.10 9.04
N GLN A 129 -14.68 -3.77 9.04
CA GLN A 129 -13.75 -3.02 9.91
C GLN A 129 -13.90 -3.40 11.39
N LYS A 130 -15.13 -3.65 11.88
CA LYS A 130 -15.39 -4.04 13.28
C LYS A 130 -14.78 -5.39 13.65
N MET A 131 -14.54 -6.28 12.68
CA MET A 131 -13.94 -7.59 12.92
C MET A 131 -12.47 -7.50 13.34
N LEU A 132 -11.82 -6.36 13.17
CA LEU A 132 -10.45 -6.12 13.61
C LEU A 132 -10.37 -5.83 15.12
N ASN A 133 -11.42 -5.25 15.71
CA ASN A 133 -11.42 -4.79 17.11
C ASN A 133 -10.99 -5.85 18.12
N PRO A 134 -11.48 -7.12 18.07
CA PRO A 134 -11.09 -8.14 19.05
C PRO A 134 -9.60 -8.50 19.05
N VAL A 135 -8.91 -8.27 17.94
CA VAL A 135 -7.47 -8.55 17.81
C VAL A 135 -6.62 -7.32 18.12
N ILE A 136 -7.19 -6.13 17.90
CA ILE A 136 -6.51 -4.85 18.18
C ILE A 136 -6.56 -4.51 19.67
N ASP A 137 -7.66 -4.85 20.35
CA ASP A 137 -7.84 -4.55 21.79
C ASP A 137 -7.11 -5.57 22.69
N ASP A 138 -7.21 -5.40 24.00
CA ASP A 138 -6.54 -6.22 25.01
C ASP A 138 -6.89 -7.71 24.96
N ARG A 139 -8.01 -8.08 24.30
CA ARG A 139 -8.39 -9.49 24.11
C ARG A 139 -7.42 -10.25 23.23
N ARG A 140 -6.85 -9.58 22.22
CA ARG A 140 -5.85 -10.11 21.27
C ARG A 140 -6.23 -11.48 20.72
N SER A 141 -7.53 -11.71 20.47
CA SER A 141 -8.08 -13.01 20.11
C SER A 141 -9.36 -12.90 19.29
N LEU A 142 -9.68 -13.96 18.55
CA LEU A 142 -10.98 -14.12 17.91
C LEU A 142 -11.38 -15.59 17.85
N ILE A 143 -12.70 -15.86 17.77
CA ILE A 143 -13.23 -17.21 17.59
C ILE A 143 -13.64 -17.37 16.13
N VAL A 144 -13.09 -18.40 15.48
CA VAL A 144 -13.37 -18.73 14.07
C VAL A 144 -13.64 -20.23 13.98
N ASN A 145 -14.75 -20.62 13.38
CA ASN A 145 -15.12 -22.02 13.19
C ASN A 145 -14.99 -22.84 14.50
N ASN A 146 -15.53 -22.32 15.61
CA ASN A 146 -15.47 -22.90 16.95
C ASN A 146 -14.04 -23.12 17.51
N LYS A 147 -13.02 -22.52 16.91
CA LYS A 147 -11.65 -22.50 17.42
C LYS A 147 -11.29 -21.11 17.90
N LEU A 148 -10.69 -21.00 19.08
CA LEU A 148 -10.09 -19.78 19.58
C LEU A 148 -8.72 -19.59 18.93
N PHE A 149 -8.53 -18.43 18.29
CA PHE A 149 -7.26 -17.91 17.84
C PHE A 149 -6.86 -16.80 18.79
N GLN A 150 -5.77 -16.96 19.50
CA GLN A 150 -5.28 -16.03 20.49
C GLN A 150 -3.77 -15.89 20.37
N LEU A 151 -3.26 -14.70 20.59
CA LEU A 151 -1.82 -14.47 20.66
C LEU A 151 -1.26 -15.07 21.95
N ASP A 152 -0.19 -15.85 21.82
CA ASP A 152 0.50 -16.44 22.96
C ASP A 152 1.18 -15.35 23.80
N GLU A 153 1.45 -15.65 25.07
CA GLU A 153 2.14 -14.74 25.97
C GLU A 153 3.55 -14.40 25.45
N GLY A 154 3.90 -13.13 25.43
CA GLY A 154 5.21 -12.64 24.96
C GLY A 154 5.33 -12.50 23.44
N VAL A 155 4.35 -12.95 22.66
CA VAL A 155 4.34 -12.77 21.21
C VAL A 155 4.12 -11.29 20.84
N LYS A 156 5.01 -10.76 20.00
CA LYS A 156 4.90 -9.41 19.47
C LYS A 156 4.10 -9.41 18.18
N PHE A 157 2.99 -8.71 18.21
CA PHE A 157 2.10 -8.60 17.08
C PHE A 157 1.51 -7.22 16.99
N THR A 158 1.47 -6.65 15.81
CA THR A 158 0.74 -5.42 15.55
C THR A 158 0.04 -5.44 14.19
N ILE A 159 -1.01 -4.63 14.09
CA ILE A 159 -1.68 -4.33 12.83
C ILE A 159 -1.19 -2.97 12.36
N ILE A 160 -0.56 -2.96 11.19
CA ILE A 160 -0.19 -1.73 10.49
C ILE A 160 -1.14 -1.57 9.31
N ALA A 161 -1.82 -0.44 9.24
CA ALA A 161 -2.75 -0.16 8.17
C ALA A 161 -2.35 1.09 7.40
N THR A 162 -2.75 1.16 6.14
CA THR A 162 -2.68 2.39 5.35
C THR A 162 -4.07 2.83 4.94
N GLN A 163 -4.23 4.12 4.78
CA GLN A 163 -5.39 4.70 4.13
C GLN A 163 -4.99 5.81 3.17
N ASN A 164 -5.84 6.03 2.18
CA ASN A 164 -5.75 7.21 1.33
C ASN A 164 -6.59 8.33 1.95
N PRO A 165 -6.26 9.60 1.70
CA PRO A 165 -7.05 10.74 2.15
C PRO A 165 -8.53 10.62 1.74
N SER A 166 -9.43 11.20 2.53
CA SER A 166 -10.89 11.04 2.39
C SER A 166 -11.47 11.59 1.09
N TYR A 167 -10.74 12.41 0.35
CA TYR A 167 -11.16 12.94 -0.95
C TYR A 167 -10.98 11.95 -2.13
N TYR A 168 -10.45 10.74 -1.88
CA TYR A 168 -10.42 9.70 -2.91
C TYR A 168 -11.76 8.99 -3.02
N ALA A 169 -12.20 8.72 -4.27
CA ALA A 169 -13.41 7.95 -4.52
C ALA A 169 -13.26 6.49 -4.06
N GLY A 170 -14.35 5.89 -3.60
CA GLY A 170 -14.38 4.48 -3.19
C GLY A 170 -13.74 4.20 -1.83
N VAL A 171 -13.59 5.20 -0.97
CA VAL A 171 -13.15 5.03 0.41
C VAL A 171 -14.30 5.29 1.38
N ASN A 172 -14.38 4.47 2.43
CA ASN A 172 -15.28 4.67 3.55
C ASN A 172 -14.53 5.36 4.70
N PRO A 173 -15.17 6.23 5.49
CA PRO A 173 -14.56 6.69 6.71
C PRO A 173 -14.32 5.50 7.63
N LEU A 174 -13.18 5.46 8.33
CA LEU A 174 -12.95 4.47 9.37
C LEU A 174 -13.96 4.67 10.49
N ASN A 175 -14.50 3.57 11.03
CA ASN A 175 -15.29 3.60 12.24
C ASN A 175 -14.52 4.33 13.35
N GLU A 176 -15.17 5.25 14.06
CA GLU A 176 -14.55 6.00 15.15
C GLU A 176 -13.94 5.09 16.23
N ASP A 177 -14.66 4.01 16.57
CA ASP A 177 -14.19 3.01 17.51
C ASP A 177 -12.91 2.30 17.04
N LEU A 178 -12.81 1.95 15.77
CA LEU A 178 -11.60 1.38 15.18
C LEU A 178 -10.47 2.43 15.11
N ARG A 179 -10.78 3.63 14.64
CA ARG A 179 -9.81 4.71 14.48
C ARG A 179 -9.16 5.11 15.82
N SER A 180 -9.93 5.13 16.90
CA SER A 180 -9.46 5.50 18.25
C SER A 180 -8.39 4.55 18.80
N ARG A 181 -8.27 3.33 18.25
CA ARG A 181 -7.30 2.31 18.67
C ARG A 181 -5.96 2.43 17.97
N PHE A 182 -5.90 3.17 16.87
CA PHE A 182 -4.67 3.38 16.11
C PHE A 182 -3.91 4.61 16.60
N ILE A 183 -2.60 4.47 16.76
CA ILE A 183 -1.70 5.61 16.64
C ILE A 183 -1.41 5.84 15.17
N GLY A 184 -1.00 7.03 14.74
CA GLY A 184 -0.90 7.29 13.31
C GLY A 184 0.18 8.27 12.89
N LEU A 185 0.46 8.22 11.59
CA LEU A 185 1.36 9.14 10.89
C LEU A 185 0.70 9.61 9.60
N GLU A 186 0.58 10.91 9.43
CA GLU A 186 0.33 11.51 8.13
C GLU A 186 1.63 11.58 7.35
N VAL A 187 1.70 10.84 6.25
CA VAL A 187 2.86 10.81 5.35
C VAL A 187 2.67 11.88 4.29
N GLU A 188 3.43 12.94 4.41
CA GLU A 188 3.38 14.06 3.46
C GLU A 188 3.87 13.63 2.07
N TYR A 189 3.40 14.34 1.05
CA TYR A 189 3.93 14.16 -0.29
C TYR A 189 5.40 14.61 -0.33
N PRO A 190 6.32 13.78 -0.85
CA PRO A 190 7.73 14.06 -0.75
C PRO A 190 8.16 15.27 -1.57
N THR A 191 9.17 15.97 -1.08
CA THR A 191 9.81 17.08 -1.78
C THR A 191 10.51 16.62 -3.07
N THR A 192 10.73 17.54 -4.00
CA THR A 192 11.47 17.24 -5.25
C THR A 192 12.86 16.64 -5.00
N LYS A 193 13.53 17.03 -3.90
CA LYS A 193 14.82 16.46 -3.50
C LYS A 193 14.71 15.00 -3.06
N GLN A 194 13.70 14.69 -2.28
CA GLN A 194 13.42 13.33 -1.83
C GLN A 194 13.03 12.44 -3.02
N ILE A 195 12.12 12.89 -3.89
CA ILE A 195 11.77 12.15 -5.11
C ILE A 195 13.02 11.92 -5.98
N ALA A 196 13.85 12.93 -6.15
CA ALA A 196 15.07 12.82 -6.94
C ALA A 196 16.07 11.79 -6.36
N SER A 197 16.05 11.54 -5.05
CA SER A 197 16.95 10.57 -4.40
C SER A 197 16.52 9.11 -4.55
N VAL A 198 15.23 8.85 -4.79
CA VAL A 198 14.67 7.48 -4.88
C VAL A 198 14.52 6.99 -6.32
N ILE A 199 14.50 7.89 -7.30
CA ILE A 199 14.34 7.55 -8.71
C ILE A 199 15.70 7.27 -9.36
N ASP A 200 15.72 6.25 -10.22
CA ASP A 200 16.86 6.01 -11.10
C ASP A 200 16.80 6.98 -12.31
N TRP A 201 17.71 7.95 -12.32
CA TRP A 201 17.84 8.97 -13.36
C TRP A 201 18.94 8.68 -14.39
N THR A 202 19.44 7.45 -14.43
CA THR A 202 20.43 7.05 -15.46
C THR A 202 19.87 7.33 -16.85
N ASP A 203 20.66 7.95 -17.70
CA ASP A 203 20.29 8.35 -19.07
C ASP A 203 19.08 9.30 -19.18
N VAL A 204 18.69 9.98 -18.10
CA VAL A 204 17.60 10.99 -18.10
C VAL A 204 18.19 12.38 -17.98
N PRO A 205 18.03 13.25 -19.00
CA PRO A 205 18.59 14.61 -18.98
C PRO A 205 18.00 15.48 -17.87
N LYS A 206 18.87 16.00 -16.99
CA LYS A 206 18.45 16.74 -15.78
C LYS A 206 17.58 17.94 -16.09
N LYS A 207 18.01 18.82 -17.01
CA LYS A 207 17.30 20.08 -17.32
C LYS A 207 16.08 19.86 -18.20
N LEU A 208 16.15 18.92 -19.15
CA LEU A 208 15.11 18.73 -20.16
C LEU A 208 14.00 17.78 -19.72
N VAL A 209 14.29 16.88 -18.78
CA VAL A 209 13.34 15.83 -18.38
C VAL A 209 13.15 15.75 -16.88
N GLN A 210 14.23 15.59 -16.09
CA GLN A 210 14.11 15.38 -14.65
C GLN A 210 13.44 16.58 -13.95
N GLN A 211 13.95 17.79 -14.13
CA GLN A 211 13.41 18.97 -13.47
C GLN A 211 11.96 19.28 -13.89
N PRO A 212 11.62 19.28 -15.21
CA PRO A 212 10.24 19.43 -15.64
C PRO A 212 9.29 18.37 -15.05
N LEU A 213 9.69 17.11 -15.03
CA LEU A 213 8.85 16.03 -14.48
C LEU A 213 8.58 16.20 -12.97
N LEU A 214 9.59 16.58 -12.21
CA LEU A 214 9.44 16.87 -10.78
C LEU A 214 8.55 18.10 -10.54
N SER A 215 8.68 19.16 -11.36
CA SER A 215 7.81 20.33 -11.31
C SER A 215 6.36 19.94 -11.58
N LEU A 216 6.12 19.19 -12.67
CA LEU A 216 4.78 18.75 -13.04
C LEU A 216 4.13 17.91 -11.93
N ALA A 217 4.89 17.04 -11.25
CA ALA A 217 4.37 16.26 -10.14
C ALA A 217 3.90 17.11 -8.96
N ILE A 218 4.67 18.14 -8.58
CA ILE A 218 4.25 19.09 -7.53
C ILE A 218 3.05 19.94 -7.98
N ASP A 219 3.01 20.34 -9.25
CA ASP A 219 1.88 21.09 -9.80
C ASP A 219 0.58 20.28 -9.72
N THR A 220 0.63 18.97 -10.01
CA THR A 220 -0.58 18.10 -9.90
C THR A 220 -1.06 17.96 -8.46
N LEU A 221 -0.16 17.98 -7.47
CA LEU A 221 -0.55 18.00 -6.06
C LEU A 221 -1.29 19.31 -5.70
N ALA A 222 -0.80 20.46 -6.16
CA ALA A 222 -1.47 21.75 -5.97
C ALA A 222 -2.84 21.77 -6.68
N MET A 223 -2.88 21.30 -7.93
CA MET A 223 -4.13 21.20 -8.70
C MET A 223 -5.16 20.29 -8.04
N LYS A 224 -4.74 19.19 -7.40
CA LYS A 224 -5.64 18.31 -6.64
C LYS A 224 -6.25 19.02 -5.44
N LYS A 225 -5.45 19.78 -4.70
CA LYS A 225 -5.94 20.59 -3.55
C LYS A 225 -6.95 21.66 -3.98
N ASP A 226 -6.84 22.14 -5.22
CA ASP A 226 -7.74 23.12 -5.83
C ASP A 226 -8.93 22.46 -6.59
N ASP A 227 -9.15 21.16 -6.44
CA ASP A 227 -10.19 20.36 -7.14
C ASP A 227 -10.16 20.49 -8.68
N LYS A 228 -8.98 20.73 -9.26
CA LYS A 228 -8.80 20.86 -10.72
C LYS A 228 -8.51 19.53 -11.39
N VAL A 229 -7.95 18.58 -10.65
CA VAL A 229 -7.63 17.22 -11.12
C VAL A 229 -7.83 16.20 -9.99
N ASP A 230 -8.22 14.99 -10.36
CA ASP A 230 -8.43 13.91 -9.41
C ASP A 230 -7.17 13.05 -9.17
N TYR A 231 -6.19 13.14 -10.04
CA TYR A 231 -5.00 12.31 -9.97
C TYR A 231 -3.74 13.11 -9.72
N VAL A 232 -2.95 12.71 -8.69
CA VAL A 232 -1.63 13.27 -8.38
C VAL A 232 -0.56 12.34 -8.94
N ILE A 233 0.41 12.90 -9.68
CA ILE A 233 1.54 12.14 -10.20
C ILE A 233 2.39 11.64 -9.03
N SER A 234 2.42 10.34 -8.82
CA SER A 234 3.13 9.68 -7.72
C SER A 234 4.59 9.37 -8.04
N ILE A 235 5.37 9.01 -7.01
CA ILE A 235 6.76 8.49 -7.19
C ILE A 235 6.74 7.26 -8.14
N ARG A 236 5.72 6.40 -8.04
CA ARG A 236 5.55 5.23 -8.92
C ARG A 236 5.41 5.65 -10.39
N ASP A 237 4.67 6.72 -10.65
CA ASP A 237 4.47 7.20 -12.03
C ASP A 237 5.75 7.82 -12.58
N ILE A 238 6.50 8.57 -11.77
CA ILE A 238 7.80 9.12 -12.13
C ILE A 238 8.78 7.99 -12.46
N ALA A 239 8.83 6.94 -11.63
CA ALA A 239 9.67 5.77 -11.89
C ALA A 239 9.26 5.03 -13.18
N LEU A 240 7.95 4.91 -13.45
CA LEU A 240 7.44 4.33 -14.69
C LEU A 240 7.81 5.18 -15.89
N PHE A 241 7.63 6.51 -15.78
CA PHE A 241 8.00 7.47 -16.83
C PHE A 241 9.47 7.32 -17.22
N THR A 242 10.39 7.30 -16.24
CA THR A 242 11.84 7.17 -16.55
C THR A 242 12.18 5.85 -17.24
N LYS A 243 11.50 4.76 -16.87
CA LYS A 243 11.62 3.45 -17.55
C LYS A 243 11.12 3.52 -19.00
N CYS A 244 9.94 4.10 -19.22
CA CYS A 244 9.35 4.27 -20.56
C CYS A 244 10.25 5.16 -21.43
N TYR A 245 10.68 6.30 -20.93
CA TYR A 245 11.55 7.23 -21.63
C TYR A 245 12.83 6.55 -22.12
N ARG A 246 13.53 5.83 -21.24
CA ARG A 246 14.73 5.05 -21.61
C ARG A 246 14.45 3.95 -22.64
N ALA A 247 13.32 3.26 -22.51
CA ALA A 247 12.93 2.22 -23.46
C ALA A 247 12.66 2.83 -24.86
N PHE A 248 11.99 3.98 -24.91
CA PHE A 248 11.72 4.66 -26.19
C PHE A 248 12.97 5.23 -26.83
N LEU A 249 13.95 5.71 -26.04
CA LEU A 249 15.24 6.15 -26.57
C LEU A 249 16.04 5.01 -27.26
N LYS A 250 15.85 3.77 -26.81
CA LYS A 250 16.50 2.58 -27.41
C LYS A 250 15.79 2.05 -28.66
N ASN A 251 14.58 2.53 -28.94
CA ASN A 251 13.79 2.09 -30.08
C ASN A 251 13.91 3.07 -31.24
N ASP A 252 14.46 2.66 -32.38
CA ASP A 252 14.73 3.54 -33.51
C ASP A 252 13.49 4.25 -34.07
N LYS A 253 12.30 3.62 -33.99
CA LYS A 253 11.03 4.22 -34.44
C LYS A 253 10.47 5.24 -33.48
N LEU A 254 10.78 5.14 -32.18
CA LEU A 254 10.22 5.98 -31.12
C LEU A 254 11.20 7.05 -30.61
N LYS A 255 12.49 6.88 -30.87
CA LYS A 255 13.58 7.69 -30.34
C LYS A 255 13.39 9.20 -30.60
N ALA A 256 12.95 9.56 -31.80
CA ALA A 256 12.78 10.97 -32.18
C ALA A 256 11.69 11.69 -31.34
N LYS A 257 10.72 10.96 -30.81
CA LYS A 257 9.62 11.46 -29.99
C LYS A 257 9.55 10.74 -28.63
N ALA A 258 10.71 10.35 -28.08
CA ALA A 258 10.76 9.55 -26.86
C ALA A 258 10.14 10.28 -25.66
N LEU A 259 10.33 11.59 -25.57
CA LEU A 259 9.79 12.41 -24.50
C LEU A 259 8.26 12.55 -24.61
N GLU A 260 7.76 12.92 -25.77
CA GLU A 260 6.32 13.06 -26.04
C GLU A 260 5.58 11.73 -25.82
N ASN A 261 6.16 10.64 -26.30
CA ASN A 261 5.61 9.30 -26.10
C ASN A 261 5.59 8.92 -24.61
N ALA A 262 6.63 9.25 -23.85
CA ALA A 262 6.68 8.96 -22.41
C ALA A 262 5.66 9.80 -21.62
N ILE A 263 5.48 11.09 -21.95
CA ILE A 263 4.45 11.94 -21.34
C ILE A 263 3.06 11.34 -21.63
N THR A 264 2.77 11.01 -22.87
CA THR A 264 1.47 10.47 -23.27
C THR A 264 1.18 9.13 -22.58
N SER A 265 2.13 8.17 -22.62
CA SER A 265 1.89 6.80 -22.17
C SER A 265 2.05 6.58 -20.67
N ALA A 266 2.85 7.40 -19.96
CA ALA A 266 3.08 7.22 -18.53
C ALA A 266 2.38 8.28 -17.65
N ILE A 267 2.04 9.44 -18.20
CA ILE A 267 1.40 10.54 -17.46
C ILE A 267 -0.04 10.75 -17.92
N LEU A 268 -0.27 11.17 -19.18
CA LEU A 268 -1.60 11.57 -19.64
C LEU A 268 -2.63 10.45 -19.56
N ILE A 269 -2.21 9.21 -19.75
CA ILE A 269 -3.09 8.03 -19.66
C ILE A 269 -3.70 7.83 -18.25
N LYS A 270 -3.14 8.45 -17.22
CA LYS A 270 -3.62 8.34 -15.84
C LYS A 270 -4.90 9.15 -15.60
N TYR A 271 -5.13 10.16 -16.43
CA TYR A 271 -6.29 11.03 -16.34
C TYR A 271 -7.41 10.46 -17.22
N ALA A 272 -8.42 9.88 -16.58
CA ALA A 272 -9.55 9.26 -17.26
C ALA A 272 -10.48 10.32 -17.88
N ASP A 273 -10.70 11.42 -17.15
CA ASP A 273 -11.50 12.55 -17.64
C ASP A 273 -10.74 13.30 -18.73
N ALA A 274 -11.48 13.65 -19.82
CA ALA A 274 -10.90 14.33 -20.98
C ALA A 274 -10.48 15.78 -20.65
N THR A 275 -11.24 16.46 -19.80
CA THR A 275 -11.00 17.84 -19.41
C THR A 275 -9.74 17.92 -18.54
N GLU A 276 -9.62 17.06 -17.53
CA GLU A 276 -8.41 16.95 -16.71
C GLU A 276 -7.19 16.61 -17.55
N ARG A 277 -7.34 15.67 -18.49
CA ARG A 277 -6.26 15.27 -19.41
C ARG A 277 -5.75 16.44 -20.23
N GLU A 278 -6.63 17.30 -20.73
CA GLU A 278 -6.23 18.50 -21.50
C GLU A 278 -5.54 19.55 -20.60
N VAL A 279 -6.02 19.73 -19.37
CA VAL A 279 -5.35 20.60 -18.38
C VAL A 279 -3.91 20.13 -18.12
N ILE A 280 -3.73 18.84 -17.91
CA ILE A 280 -2.39 18.27 -17.67
C ILE A 280 -1.55 18.27 -18.95
N ARG A 281 -2.16 18.06 -20.13
CA ARG A 281 -1.47 18.19 -21.43
C ARG A 281 -0.90 19.58 -21.61
N ALA A 282 -1.70 20.61 -21.42
CA ALA A 282 -1.28 21.99 -21.53
C ALA A 282 -0.14 22.30 -20.53
N ARG A 283 -0.29 21.85 -19.27
CA ARG A 283 0.75 22.04 -18.26
C ARG A 283 2.05 21.30 -18.59
N ALA A 284 1.97 20.08 -19.13
CA ALA A 284 3.13 19.33 -19.58
C ALA A 284 3.83 20.02 -20.78
N GLN A 285 3.06 20.53 -21.75
CA GLN A 285 3.62 21.30 -22.87
C GLN A 285 4.42 22.53 -22.39
N ASP A 286 3.83 23.29 -21.46
CA ASP A 286 4.50 24.44 -20.83
C ASP A 286 5.78 24.04 -20.11
N THR A 287 5.70 22.96 -19.31
CA THR A 287 6.77 22.55 -18.42
C THR A 287 7.96 21.91 -19.15
N PHE A 288 7.68 21.10 -20.17
CA PHE A 288 8.71 20.39 -20.96
C PHE A 288 9.10 21.12 -22.25
N GLY A 289 8.31 22.09 -22.71
CA GLY A 289 8.55 22.78 -23.97
C GLY A 289 8.36 21.92 -25.21
N VAL A 290 7.48 20.92 -25.16
CA VAL A 290 7.19 19.98 -26.25
C VAL A 290 5.69 19.89 -26.54
N ASN A 291 5.32 19.54 -27.77
CA ASN A 291 3.92 19.29 -28.12
C ASN A 291 3.56 17.81 -27.89
N VAL A 292 2.59 17.53 -27.02
CA VAL A 292 2.11 16.19 -26.65
C VAL A 292 0.62 16.03 -26.85
#